data_4d6999e27cc34e4b61ec50b9e34032be
#
_entry.id   4d6999e27cc34e4b61ec50b9e34032be
#
_cell.length_a   1.000
_cell.length_b   1.000
_cell.length_c   1.000
_cell.angle_alpha   90.00
_cell.angle_beta   90.00
_cell.angle_gamma   90.00
#
_symmetry.space_group_name_H-M   'P 1'
#
loop_
_entity.id
_entity.type
_entity.pdbx_description
1 polymer ?
#
loop_
_entity_poly.entity_id
_entity_poly.type
_entity_poly.pdbx_seq_one_letter_code
_entity_poly.pdbx_strand_id
1 'polypeptide(L)'
;MRILQLIDSLRPGGAEKMAVNIANALLPHVEGSYLCCTRKEGMLKDEIKPEVGYLFLNKKSRLDPKAILRLRKYIIDNKIDIVHAHSTSFFLV
;
A
#
# COMPACT_ATOMS: atom_id res chain seq x y z
N MET A 1 -8.64 -14.64 -0.90
CA MET A 1 -7.98 -13.63 -1.76
C MET A 1 -7.17 -12.69 -0.89
N ARG A 2 -6.00 -12.26 -1.38
CA ARG A 2 -5.09 -11.39 -0.63
C ARG A 2 -4.89 -10.13 -1.46
N ILE A 3 -5.20 -8.97 -0.88
CA ILE A 3 -5.32 -7.71 -1.62
C ILE A 3 -4.42 -6.65 -1.00
N LEU A 4 -3.64 -5.98 -1.84
CA LEU A 4 -2.75 -4.89 -1.46
C LEU A 4 -3.26 -3.57 -2.02
N GLN A 5 -3.42 -2.57 -1.15
CA GLN A 5 -3.68 -1.20 -1.55
C GLN A 5 -2.34 -0.48 -1.70
N LEU A 6 -2.13 0.17 -2.83
CA LEU A 6 -0.88 0.87 -3.12
C LEU A 6 -1.15 2.36 -3.21
N ILE A 7 -0.43 3.14 -2.39
CA ILE A 7 -0.63 4.59 -2.30
C ILE A 7 0.72 5.30 -2.13
N ASP A 8 0.87 6.50 -2.68
CA ASP A 8 2.13 7.24 -2.61
C ASP A 8 2.41 7.82 -1.24
N SER A 9 1.39 8.25 -0.52
CA SER A 9 1.59 8.87 0.78
C SER A 9 0.44 8.55 1.73
N LEU A 10 0.64 8.80 3.00
CA LEU A 10 -0.39 8.69 4.03
C LEU A 10 -0.68 10.04 4.68
N ARG A 11 -0.43 11.12 3.94
CA ARG A 11 -0.89 12.45 4.34
C ARG A 11 -2.41 12.52 4.20
N PRO A 12 -3.09 13.33 5.02
CA PRO A 12 -4.53 13.48 4.88
C PRO A 12 -4.92 13.96 3.46
N GLY A 13 -5.73 13.18 2.79
CA GLY A 13 -6.20 13.46 1.44
C GLY A 13 -7.24 12.43 1.04
N GLY A 14 -7.98 12.70 -0.04
CA GLY A 14 -9.09 11.85 -0.47
C GLY A 14 -8.66 10.44 -0.86
N ALA A 15 -7.67 10.33 -1.74
CA ALA A 15 -7.21 9.03 -2.21
C ALA A 15 -6.54 8.24 -1.09
N GLU A 16 -5.77 8.93 -0.27
CA GLU A 16 -5.06 8.32 0.86
C GLU A 16 -6.04 7.76 1.88
N LYS A 17 -7.04 8.55 2.23
CA LYS A 17 -8.05 8.10 3.19
C LYS A 17 -8.86 6.95 2.63
N MET A 18 -9.17 6.98 1.34
CA MET A 18 -9.89 5.89 0.69
C MET A 18 -9.08 4.59 0.75
N ALA A 19 -7.77 4.66 0.48
CA ALA A 19 -6.92 3.47 0.53
C ALA A 19 -6.92 2.85 1.92
N VAL A 20 -6.78 3.66 2.96
CA VAL A 20 -6.80 3.19 4.35
C VAL A 20 -8.17 2.58 4.69
N ASN A 21 -9.24 3.27 4.32
CA ASN A 21 -10.60 2.79 4.62
C ASN A 21 -10.88 1.45 3.94
N ILE A 22 -10.46 1.30 2.68
CA ILE A 22 -10.65 0.05 1.94
C ILE A 22 -9.84 -1.07 2.59
N ALA A 23 -8.57 -0.82 2.92
CA ALA A 23 -7.74 -1.83 3.54
C ALA A 23 -8.35 -2.33 4.85
N ASN A 24 -8.87 -1.41 5.68
CA ASN A 24 -9.51 -1.77 6.93
C ASN A 24 -10.82 -2.52 6.70
N ALA A 25 -11.63 -2.05 5.76
CA ALA A 25 -12.96 -2.63 5.51
C ALA A 25 -12.88 -4.04 4.93
N LEU A 26 -11.81 -4.36 4.21
CA LEU A 26 -11.65 -5.69 3.61
C LEU A 26 -11.28 -6.77 4.62
N LEU A 27 -10.77 -6.40 5.79
CA LEU A 27 -10.25 -7.38 6.75
C LEU A 27 -11.18 -8.57 7.00
N PRO A 28 -12.50 -8.40 7.23
CA PRO A 28 -13.36 -9.55 7.48
C PRO A 28 -13.75 -10.31 6.21
N HIS A 29 -13.40 -9.81 5.03
CA HIS A 29 -13.88 -10.37 3.77
C HIS A 29 -12.79 -11.07 2.96
N VAL A 30 -11.52 -10.91 3.33
CA VAL A 30 -10.40 -11.46 2.56
C VAL A 30 -9.44 -12.18 3.48
N GLU A 31 -8.61 -13.06 2.90
CA GLU A 31 -7.60 -13.79 3.67
C GLU A 31 -6.49 -12.89 4.19
N GLY A 32 -6.17 -11.83 3.43
CA GLY A 32 -5.16 -10.87 3.83
C GLY A 32 -5.44 -9.53 3.20
N SER A 33 -5.37 -8.47 4.00
CA SER A 33 -5.49 -7.09 3.55
C SER A 33 -4.21 -6.37 3.88
N TYR A 34 -3.64 -5.66 2.88
CA TYR A 34 -2.33 -5.04 2.99
C TYR A 34 -2.37 -3.63 2.44
N LEU A 35 -1.46 -2.80 2.93
CA LEU A 35 -1.29 -1.44 2.40
C LEU A 35 0.19 -1.15 2.24
N CYS A 36 0.57 -0.64 1.07
CA CYS A 36 1.94 -0.21 0.80
C CYS A 36 1.94 1.29 0.52
N CYS A 37 2.73 2.02 1.29
CA CYS A 37 2.98 3.43 1.10
C CYS A 37 4.34 3.58 0.43
N THR A 38 4.40 4.24 -0.73
CA THR A 38 5.62 4.23 -1.52
C THR A 38 6.60 5.35 -1.16
N ARG A 39 6.13 6.55 -0.86
CA ARG A 39 6.99 7.72 -0.76
C ARG A 39 7.03 8.40 0.61
N LYS A 40 5.89 8.70 1.21
CA LYS A 40 5.84 9.47 2.46
C LYS A 40 4.80 8.95 3.42
N GLU A 41 5.23 8.61 4.62
CA GLU A 41 4.29 8.32 5.69
C GLU A 41 3.65 9.61 6.18
N GLY A 42 2.48 9.49 6.79
CA GLY A 42 1.75 10.62 7.34
C GLY A 42 0.77 10.17 8.41
N MET A 43 -0.08 11.10 8.85
CA MET A 43 -0.98 10.86 9.98
C MET A 43 -1.96 9.71 9.76
N LEU A 44 -2.33 9.44 8.51
CA LEU A 44 -3.27 8.36 8.20
C LEU A 44 -2.71 6.97 8.53
N LYS A 45 -1.40 6.84 8.69
CA LYS A 45 -0.81 5.58 9.11
C LYS A 45 -1.42 5.08 10.43
N ASP A 46 -1.72 5.98 11.33
CA ASP A 46 -2.28 5.62 12.64
C ASP A 46 -3.72 5.10 12.54
N GLU A 47 -4.39 5.33 11.42
CA GLU A 47 -5.74 4.83 11.18
C GLU A 47 -5.76 3.43 10.58
N ILE A 48 -4.61 2.89 10.20
CA ILE A 48 -4.52 1.53 9.68
C ILE A 48 -4.66 0.55 10.83
N LYS A 49 -5.61 -0.38 10.70
CA LYS A 49 -5.81 -1.40 11.75
C LYS A 49 -4.58 -2.32 11.83
N PRO A 50 -4.23 -2.79 13.04
CA PRO A 50 -3.02 -3.62 13.21
C PRO A 50 -3.04 -4.92 12.41
N GLU A 51 -4.22 -5.43 12.07
CA GLU A 51 -4.35 -6.66 11.27
C GLU A 51 -4.01 -6.45 9.80
N VAL A 52 -4.01 -5.20 9.32
CA VAL A 52 -3.59 -4.89 7.94
C VAL A 52 -2.08 -4.96 7.87
N GLY A 53 -1.55 -5.73 6.92
CA GLY A 53 -0.11 -5.76 6.67
C GLY A 53 0.33 -4.42 6.07
N TYR A 54 1.40 -3.86 6.60
CA TYR A 54 1.86 -2.54 6.19
C TYR A 54 3.31 -2.60 5.71
N LEU A 55 3.57 -1.97 4.56
CA LEU A 55 4.92 -1.82 4.02
C LEU A 55 5.15 -0.37 3.63
N PHE A 56 6.25 0.22 4.12
CA PHE A 56 6.70 1.52 3.68
C PHE A 56 7.97 1.36 2.84
N LEU A 57 7.91 1.75 1.57
CA LEU A 57 9.04 1.58 0.66
C LEU A 57 10.09 2.67 0.80
N ASN A 58 9.69 3.87 1.22
CA ASN A 58 10.58 5.03 1.29
C ASN A 58 11.30 5.26 -0.04
N LYS A 59 10.54 5.26 -1.11
CA LYS A 59 11.04 5.38 -2.47
C LYS A 59 11.70 6.73 -2.67
N LYS A 60 12.94 6.73 -3.13
CA LYS A 60 13.74 7.96 -3.24
C LYS A 60 13.56 8.68 -4.56
N SER A 61 13.21 7.94 -5.62
CA SER A 61 13.05 8.51 -6.97
C SER A 61 11.96 7.74 -7.70
N ARG A 62 11.59 8.22 -8.88
CA ARG A 62 10.59 7.54 -9.70
C ARG A 62 11.03 6.12 -10.06
N LEU A 63 12.29 5.95 -10.37
CA LEU A 63 12.88 4.65 -10.70
C LEU A 63 13.84 4.26 -9.58
N ASP A 64 13.28 3.76 -8.49
CA ASP A 64 14.08 3.26 -7.37
C ASP A 64 14.08 1.74 -7.45
N PRO A 65 15.12 1.12 -8.03
CA PRO A 65 15.13 -0.32 -8.23
C PRO A 65 15.05 -1.11 -6.92
N LYS A 66 15.65 -0.58 -5.85
CA LYS A 66 15.58 -1.26 -4.55
C LYS A 66 14.16 -1.29 -4.01
N ALA A 67 13.43 -0.18 -4.15
CA ALA A 67 12.04 -0.11 -3.72
C ALA A 67 11.17 -1.07 -4.53
N ILE A 68 11.38 -1.12 -5.84
CA ILE A 68 10.63 -2.01 -6.72
C ILE A 68 10.87 -3.48 -6.34
N LEU A 69 12.12 -3.84 -6.07
CA LEU A 69 12.46 -5.21 -5.67
C LEU A 69 11.85 -5.57 -4.32
N ARG A 70 11.82 -4.62 -3.38
CA ARG A 70 11.19 -4.84 -2.08
C ARG A 70 9.68 -5.05 -2.22
N LEU A 71 9.05 -4.26 -3.09
CA LEU A 71 7.62 -4.42 -3.34
C LEU A 71 7.33 -5.79 -3.98
N ARG A 72 8.13 -6.17 -4.97
CA ARG A 72 7.98 -7.47 -5.61
C ARG A 72 8.11 -8.61 -4.60
N LYS A 73 9.12 -8.54 -3.75
CA LYS A 73 9.33 -9.56 -2.73
C LYS A 73 8.14 -9.63 -1.77
N TYR A 74 7.62 -8.49 -1.36
CA TYR A 74 6.46 -8.42 -0.47
C TYR A 74 5.25 -9.08 -1.10
N ILE A 75 5.00 -8.80 -2.38
CA ILE A 75 3.88 -9.38 -3.13
C ILE A 75 4.01 -10.91 -3.18
N ILE A 76 5.21 -11.39 -3.48
CA ILE A 76 5.45 -12.83 -3.58
C ILE A 76 5.36 -13.50 -2.22
N ASP A 77 6.01 -12.95 -1.22
CA ASP A 77 6.07 -13.55 0.12
C ASP A 77 4.71 -13.61 0.78
N ASN A 78 3.85 -12.63 0.53
CA ASN A 78 2.51 -12.58 1.10
C ASN A 78 1.44 -13.15 0.18
N LYS A 79 1.84 -13.69 -0.96
CA LYS A 79 0.93 -14.32 -1.94
C LYS A 79 -0.22 -13.40 -2.31
N ILE A 80 0.11 -12.14 -2.60
CA ILE A 80 -0.89 -11.13 -2.94
C ILE A 80 -1.45 -11.43 -4.33
N ASP A 81 -2.78 -11.45 -4.43
CA ASP A 81 -3.49 -11.76 -5.66
C ASP A 81 -3.82 -10.50 -6.47
N ILE A 82 -4.13 -9.41 -5.78
CA ILE A 82 -4.57 -8.16 -6.41
C ILE A 82 -3.81 -6.99 -5.83
N VAL A 83 -3.28 -6.13 -6.69
CA VAL A 83 -2.71 -4.84 -6.30
C VAL A 83 -3.63 -3.75 -6.82
N HIS A 84 -4.22 -3.00 -5.89
CA HIS A 84 -5.12 -1.90 -6.20
C HIS A 84 -4.36 -0.59 -6.01
N ALA A 85 -3.95 0.03 -7.11
CA ALA A 85 -3.21 1.29 -7.06
C ALA A 85 -4.17 2.47 -7.03
N HIS A 86 -3.92 3.39 -6.10
CA HIS A 86 -4.78 4.55 -5.90
C HIS A 86 -4.20 5.84 -6.50
N SER A 87 -3.01 5.76 -7.07
CA SER A 87 -2.37 6.91 -7.68
C SER A 87 -1.90 6.56 -9.09
N THR A 88 -2.29 7.39 -10.06
CA THR A 88 -1.84 7.21 -11.44
C THR A 88 -0.37 7.55 -11.61
N SER A 89 0.18 8.40 -10.75
CA SER A 89 1.59 8.76 -10.82
C SER A 89 2.51 7.56 -10.67
N PHE A 90 2.02 6.52 -10.00
CA PHE A 90 2.78 5.29 -9.83
C PHE A 90 3.10 4.61 -11.16
N PHE A 91 2.19 4.70 -12.12
CA PHE A 91 2.34 4.04 -13.42
C PHE A 91 3.22 4.81 -14.40
N LEU A 92 3.62 6.01 -14.03
CA LEU A 92 4.45 6.86 -14.90
C LEU A 92 5.94 6.66 -14.62
N VAL A 93 6.27 5.73 -13.82
CA VAL A 93 7.67 5.42 -13.51
C VAL A 93 8.28 4.49 -14.51
#